data_9b15b2db6fb54eff4ed76e52c86bf9e7
#
_entry.id   9b15b2db6fb54eff4ed76e52c86bf9e7
#
_cell.length_a   1.000
_cell.length_b   1.000
_cell.length_c   1.000
_cell.angle_alpha   90.00
_cell.angle_beta   90.00
_cell.angle_gamma   90.00
#
_symmetry.space_group_name_H-M   'P 1'
#
loop_
_entity.id
_entity.type
_entity.pdbx_description
1 polymer ?
#
loop_
_entity_poly.entity_id
_entity_poly.type
_entity_poly.pdbx_seq_one_letter_code
_entity_poly.pdbx_strand_id
1 'polypeptide(L)'
;MSDTIAAIATAPGQGGIAIVRVSGDMAEDILRRIFRPVGGKHPLPTHLLTYGYIVEDTERIDECMAVIMRAPKSYTRENVVEFQLHGGGCVAQKVLAMCLSSGARLAQPGEFTRRAFLNGRIDLSQAEAVMDLIAAQGEQSRKAAMRQLTGGASSFIRKAADELYAIQAGVAACIDYPEEISEEEAASDLAPRIAHLAKTLTDACDERAARLLQSGLRVALCGQPNVGKSSLLNALLGEEKAIVTAIPGTTRDLVEGTLMLSGSVIHLTDTAGLHDTDDPVERIGVDRARRALADADVVLLVLDMSRPLSAEDESLLRTLHGRNGCIVLNKSDLPPVLTDSDLQDAADGKPILTVSASVPDSLQPLKSYLASQAAVSDQLTLTQPRHIAAARRAVAALHQAEETLRSYSVDLAGVDLQQAQMALAEITGDEVEEKLLDEVFGRFCVGK
;
A
#
# COMPACT_ATOMS: atom_id res chain seq x y z
N MET A 1 2.35 -1.78 -35.52
CA MET A 1 1.29 -0.83 -35.07
C MET A 1 0.83 -1.34 -33.72
N SER A 2 0.89 -0.52 -32.67
CA SER A 2 0.30 -0.89 -31.39
C SER A 2 -1.21 -0.93 -31.57
N ASP A 3 -1.87 -1.98 -31.05
CA ASP A 3 -3.32 -2.05 -31.07
C ASP A 3 -3.91 -0.95 -30.18
N THR A 4 -5.11 -0.48 -30.54
CA THR A 4 -5.79 0.57 -29.79
C THR A 4 -6.73 -0.07 -28.78
N ILE A 5 -6.67 0.39 -27.52
CA ILE A 5 -7.47 -0.10 -26.40
C ILE A 5 -8.47 0.93 -25.92
N ALA A 6 -9.60 0.46 -25.38
CA ALA A 6 -10.62 1.30 -24.77
C ALA A 6 -11.18 0.67 -23.50
N ALA A 7 -11.51 1.50 -22.52
CA ALA A 7 -12.19 1.08 -21.29
C ALA A 7 -12.98 2.23 -20.65
N ILE A 8 -13.93 1.87 -19.76
CA ILE A 8 -14.52 2.80 -18.80
C ILE A 8 -13.52 3.01 -17.69
N ALA A 9 -13.06 4.25 -17.48
CA ALA A 9 -12.00 4.60 -16.53
C ALA A 9 -12.52 5.08 -15.17
N THR A 10 -13.83 5.27 -15.03
CA THR A 10 -14.50 5.62 -13.77
C THR A 10 -15.02 4.39 -13.05
N ALA A 11 -15.14 4.47 -11.71
CA ALA A 11 -15.71 3.38 -10.92
C ALA A 11 -17.14 3.04 -11.37
N PRO A 12 -17.55 1.76 -11.31
CA PRO A 12 -18.92 1.37 -11.63
C PRO A 12 -19.91 1.97 -10.61
N GLY A 13 -21.09 2.34 -11.09
CA GLY A 13 -22.16 2.92 -10.26
C GLY A 13 -22.81 4.15 -10.89
N GLN A 14 -23.75 4.77 -10.17
CA GLN A 14 -24.35 6.04 -10.56
C GLN A 14 -23.49 7.19 -10.06
N GLY A 15 -23.07 8.07 -10.95
CA GLY A 15 -22.29 9.26 -10.65
C GLY A 15 -22.67 10.42 -11.60
N GLY A 16 -22.14 11.60 -11.37
CA GLY A 16 -22.38 12.74 -12.26
C GLY A 16 -21.65 12.63 -13.61
N ILE A 17 -20.50 11.93 -13.62
CA ILE A 17 -19.62 11.81 -14.81
C ILE A 17 -19.14 10.37 -14.93
N ALA A 18 -19.10 9.86 -16.18
CA ALA A 18 -18.39 8.65 -16.56
C ALA A 18 -17.35 8.98 -17.63
N ILE A 19 -16.20 8.32 -17.58
CA ILE A 19 -15.11 8.53 -18.56
C ILE A 19 -14.85 7.24 -19.31
N VAL A 20 -14.92 7.32 -20.64
CA VAL A 20 -14.39 6.28 -21.54
C VAL A 20 -13.05 6.75 -22.08
N ARG A 21 -12.01 5.96 -21.84
CA ARG A 21 -10.64 6.24 -22.27
C ARG A 21 -10.23 5.32 -23.42
N VAL A 22 -9.55 5.89 -24.40
CA VAL A 22 -9.00 5.18 -25.57
C VAL A 22 -7.52 5.52 -25.67
N SER A 23 -6.65 4.53 -25.91
CA SER A 23 -5.20 4.73 -26.09
C SER A 23 -4.69 3.91 -27.28
N GLY A 24 -3.87 4.50 -28.12
CA GLY A 24 -3.22 3.85 -29.26
C GLY A 24 -3.32 4.65 -30.56
N ASP A 25 -2.86 4.05 -31.65
CA ASP A 25 -2.70 4.74 -32.94
C ASP A 25 -4.03 5.25 -33.52
N MET A 26 -5.12 4.49 -33.32
CA MET A 26 -6.45 4.85 -33.85
C MET A 26 -7.26 5.77 -32.93
N ALA A 27 -6.73 6.20 -31.79
CA ALA A 27 -7.50 6.98 -30.81
C ALA A 27 -8.08 8.27 -31.39
N GLU A 28 -7.31 9.00 -32.22
CA GLU A 28 -7.78 10.23 -32.87
C GLU A 28 -8.82 9.95 -33.97
N ASP A 29 -8.70 8.87 -34.72
CA ASP A 29 -9.68 8.49 -35.74
C ASP A 29 -11.02 8.06 -35.13
N ILE A 30 -10.96 7.34 -34.00
CA ILE A 30 -12.15 7.01 -33.21
C ILE A 30 -12.82 8.29 -32.71
N LEU A 31 -12.04 9.24 -32.14
CA LEU A 31 -12.58 10.54 -31.74
C LEU A 31 -13.33 11.24 -32.90
N ARG A 32 -12.70 11.32 -34.07
CA ARG A 32 -13.31 11.96 -35.24
C ARG A 32 -14.60 11.28 -35.72
N ARG A 33 -14.67 9.96 -35.55
CA ARG A 33 -15.81 9.15 -35.97
C ARG A 33 -17.04 9.37 -35.10
N ILE A 34 -16.87 9.36 -33.77
CA ILE A 34 -18.00 9.32 -32.82
C ILE A 34 -18.32 10.67 -32.15
N PHE A 35 -17.42 11.65 -32.23
CA PHE A 35 -17.59 12.95 -31.56
C PHE A 35 -17.77 14.10 -32.54
N ARG A 36 -18.72 14.98 -32.26
CA ARG A 36 -19.00 16.21 -33.02
C ARG A 36 -18.86 17.44 -32.13
N PRO A 37 -17.78 18.25 -32.28
CA PRO A 37 -17.58 19.46 -31.49
C PRO A 37 -18.58 20.55 -31.87
N VAL A 38 -19.08 21.26 -30.86
CA VAL A 38 -19.94 22.46 -31.09
C VAL A 38 -19.07 23.65 -31.43
N GLY A 39 -19.37 24.31 -32.56
CA GLY A 39 -18.63 25.50 -33.02
C GLY A 39 -17.17 25.27 -33.42
N GLY A 40 -16.70 24.02 -33.37
CA GLY A 40 -15.34 23.63 -33.69
C GLY A 40 -15.23 22.71 -34.89
N LYS A 41 -14.01 22.42 -35.30
CA LYS A 41 -13.67 21.48 -36.39
C LYS A 41 -12.57 20.52 -35.92
N HIS A 42 -12.52 19.34 -36.51
CA HIS A 42 -11.36 18.46 -36.36
C HIS A 42 -10.17 18.96 -37.23
N PRO A 43 -8.93 18.75 -36.79
CA PRO A 43 -8.51 18.07 -35.53
C PRO A 43 -8.72 18.98 -34.29
N LEU A 44 -9.08 18.37 -33.16
CA LEU A 44 -9.16 19.08 -31.88
C LEU A 44 -7.77 19.49 -31.40
N PRO A 45 -7.63 20.61 -30.68
CA PRO A 45 -6.38 20.97 -30.03
C PRO A 45 -6.06 19.94 -28.92
N THR A 46 -4.76 19.65 -28.74
CA THR A 46 -4.31 18.72 -27.69
C THR A 46 -4.44 19.33 -26.28
N HIS A 47 -4.82 18.53 -25.29
CA HIS A 47 -4.98 18.93 -23.88
C HIS A 47 -6.04 20.02 -23.64
N LEU A 48 -6.99 20.19 -24.56
CA LEU A 48 -8.10 21.09 -24.42
C LEU A 48 -9.43 20.31 -24.37
N LEU A 49 -10.17 20.47 -23.29
CA LEU A 49 -11.53 19.95 -23.19
C LEU A 49 -12.44 20.66 -24.17
N THR A 50 -13.09 19.90 -25.01
CA THR A 50 -13.95 20.40 -26.07
C THR A 50 -15.38 19.90 -25.87
N TYR A 51 -16.34 20.83 -25.81
CA TYR A 51 -17.76 20.53 -25.73
C TYR A 51 -18.32 20.05 -27.07
N GLY A 52 -19.18 19.03 -27.00
CA GLY A 52 -19.80 18.46 -28.19
C GLY A 52 -20.77 17.32 -27.88
N TYR A 53 -21.05 16.53 -28.90
CA TYR A 53 -21.98 15.41 -28.83
C TYR A 53 -21.32 14.11 -29.28
N ILE A 54 -21.62 13.03 -28.58
CA ILE A 54 -21.40 11.66 -29.10
C ILE A 54 -22.53 11.38 -30.07
N VAL A 55 -22.19 10.94 -31.28
CA VAL A 55 -23.15 10.71 -32.37
C VAL A 55 -22.89 9.33 -32.97
N GLU A 56 -23.98 8.57 -33.15
CA GLU A 56 -24.00 7.32 -33.94
C GLU A 56 -24.92 7.58 -35.14
N ASP A 57 -24.36 7.56 -36.35
CA ASP A 57 -25.02 7.98 -37.59
C ASP A 57 -25.64 9.39 -37.46
N THR A 58 -26.97 9.49 -37.25
CA THR A 58 -27.71 10.74 -37.06
C THR A 58 -28.21 10.94 -35.62
N GLU A 59 -28.08 9.92 -34.75
CA GLU A 59 -28.59 9.96 -33.40
C GLU A 59 -27.56 10.59 -32.46
N ARG A 60 -28.01 11.50 -31.60
CA ARG A 60 -27.20 12.02 -30.49
C ARG A 60 -27.33 11.07 -29.28
N ILE A 61 -26.23 10.47 -28.89
CA ILE A 61 -26.19 9.52 -27.77
C ILE A 61 -25.99 10.25 -26.45
N ASP A 62 -25.10 11.26 -26.45
CA ASP A 62 -24.80 12.05 -25.23
C ASP A 62 -24.28 13.43 -25.61
N GLU A 63 -24.50 14.38 -24.71
CA GLU A 63 -23.88 15.71 -24.71
C GLU A 63 -22.72 15.69 -23.72
N CYS A 64 -21.48 15.91 -24.16
CA CYS A 64 -20.32 15.60 -23.36
C CYS A 64 -19.12 16.50 -23.68
N MET A 65 -18.06 16.30 -22.91
CA MET A 65 -16.74 16.88 -23.19
C MET A 65 -15.81 15.79 -23.71
N ALA A 66 -14.94 16.14 -24.67
CA ALA A 66 -13.89 15.25 -25.13
C ALA A 66 -12.53 15.95 -25.10
N VAL A 67 -11.48 15.19 -24.83
CA VAL A 67 -10.09 15.67 -24.87
C VAL A 67 -9.22 14.66 -25.59
N ILE A 68 -8.28 15.17 -26.41
CA ILE A 68 -7.19 14.38 -26.98
C ILE A 68 -5.87 14.83 -26.38
N MET A 69 -5.05 13.86 -25.97
CA MET A 69 -3.68 14.04 -25.49
C MET A 69 -2.77 13.30 -26.47
N ARG A 70 -2.03 14.04 -27.30
CA ARG A 70 -1.16 13.42 -28.32
C ARG A 70 0.18 13.00 -27.74
N ALA A 71 0.69 11.89 -28.26
CA ALA A 71 2.00 11.38 -27.96
C ALA A 71 3.10 12.45 -28.13
N PRO A 72 4.15 12.44 -27.29
CA PRO A 72 4.35 11.59 -26.12
C PRO A 72 3.76 12.17 -24.82
N LYS A 73 3.02 13.29 -24.87
CA LYS A 73 2.47 14.02 -23.71
C LYS A 73 1.10 13.46 -23.32
N SER A 74 1.06 12.20 -22.89
CA SER A 74 -0.16 11.50 -22.43
C SER A 74 0.16 10.52 -21.32
N TYR A 75 -0.85 9.87 -20.75
CA TYR A 75 -0.64 8.88 -19.69
C TYR A 75 0.17 7.67 -20.16
N THR A 76 -0.12 7.15 -21.35
CA THR A 76 0.55 5.97 -21.93
C THR A 76 1.73 6.32 -22.84
N ARG A 77 2.02 7.60 -23.06
CA ARG A 77 2.89 8.13 -24.15
C ARG A 77 2.40 7.79 -25.57
N GLU A 78 1.20 7.23 -25.73
CA GLU A 78 0.50 7.07 -26.99
C GLU A 78 -0.50 8.23 -27.19
N ASN A 79 -1.22 8.24 -28.31
CA ASN A 79 -2.39 9.12 -28.44
C ASN A 79 -3.51 8.62 -27.51
N VAL A 80 -3.99 9.48 -26.62
CA VAL A 80 -5.05 9.15 -25.66
C VAL A 80 -6.22 10.08 -25.89
N VAL A 81 -7.42 9.52 -25.90
CA VAL A 81 -8.69 10.25 -25.94
C VAL A 81 -9.50 9.90 -24.70
N GLU A 82 -10.13 10.90 -24.10
CA GLU A 82 -11.12 10.70 -23.05
C GLU A 82 -12.43 11.39 -23.44
N PHE A 83 -13.53 10.64 -23.29
CA PHE A 83 -14.89 11.13 -23.40
C PHE A 83 -15.47 11.23 -22.00
N GLN A 84 -15.78 12.44 -21.55
CA GLN A 84 -16.39 12.71 -20.25
C GLN A 84 -17.90 12.84 -20.44
N LEU A 85 -18.59 11.77 -20.14
CA LEU A 85 -20.00 11.52 -20.41
C LEU A 85 -20.86 11.78 -19.18
N HIS A 86 -22.18 11.87 -19.34
CA HIS A 86 -23.07 11.78 -18.20
C HIS A 86 -22.92 10.44 -17.47
N GLY A 87 -22.88 10.49 -16.14
CA GLY A 87 -22.59 9.35 -15.27
C GLY A 87 -23.74 8.37 -15.18
N GLY A 88 -23.82 7.49 -16.16
CA GLY A 88 -24.76 6.37 -16.18
C GLY A 88 -24.13 5.17 -16.88
N GLY A 89 -24.32 3.97 -16.32
CA GLY A 89 -23.73 2.75 -16.90
C GLY A 89 -24.13 2.52 -18.36
N CYS A 90 -25.36 2.88 -18.76
CA CYS A 90 -25.88 2.69 -20.11
C CYS A 90 -25.11 3.53 -21.15
N VAL A 91 -24.92 4.84 -20.88
CA VAL A 91 -24.22 5.75 -21.79
C VAL A 91 -22.76 5.34 -21.95
N ALA A 92 -22.06 5.11 -20.84
CA ALA A 92 -20.66 4.70 -20.87
C ALA A 92 -20.45 3.38 -21.62
N GLN A 93 -21.32 2.37 -21.41
CA GLN A 93 -21.28 1.10 -22.15
C GLN A 93 -21.55 1.29 -23.66
N LYS A 94 -22.53 2.14 -24.02
CA LYS A 94 -22.81 2.43 -25.41
C LYS A 94 -21.61 3.08 -26.10
N VAL A 95 -21.00 4.10 -25.48
CA VAL A 95 -19.81 4.78 -26.04
C VAL A 95 -18.61 3.84 -26.11
N LEU A 96 -18.41 2.97 -25.10
CA LEU A 96 -17.38 1.93 -25.17
C LEU A 96 -17.63 1.00 -26.36
N ALA A 97 -18.85 0.51 -26.56
CA ALA A 97 -19.20 -0.33 -27.71
C ALA A 97 -18.93 0.37 -29.05
N MET A 98 -19.20 1.67 -29.15
CA MET A 98 -18.90 2.49 -30.34
C MET A 98 -17.37 2.59 -30.57
N CYS A 99 -16.56 2.72 -29.50
CA CYS A 99 -15.10 2.69 -29.62
C CYS A 99 -14.60 1.33 -30.14
N LEU A 100 -15.17 0.23 -29.60
CA LEU A 100 -14.81 -1.14 -30.01
C LEU A 100 -15.18 -1.40 -31.48
N SER A 101 -16.39 -1.02 -31.91
CA SER A 101 -16.81 -1.14 -33.31
C SER A 101 -16.03 -0.23 -34.28
N SER A 102 -15.35 0.80 -33.74
CA SER A 102 -14.49 1.70 -34.50
C SER A 102 -13.03 1.25 -34.57
N GLY A 103 -12.69 0.06 -34.05
CA GLY A 103 -11.37 -0.59 -34.20
C GLY A 103 -10.52 -0.60 -32.94
N ALA A 104 -11.04 -0.17 -31.79
CA ALA A 104 -10.39 -0.47 -30.50
C ALA A 104 -10.75 -1.88 -30.03
N ARG A 105 -9.91 -2.47 -29.18
CA ARG A 105 -10.31 -3.63 -28.36
C ARG A 105 -10.49 -3.23 -26.90
N LEU A 106 -11.16 -4.08 -26.13
CA LEU A 106 -11.28 -3.87 -24.70
C LEU A 106 -9.90 -3.95 -24.03
N ALA A 107 -9.62 -3.01 -23.14
CA ALA A 107 -8.39 -3.01 -22.36
C ALA A 107 -8.42 -4.14 -21.30
N GLN A 108 -7.26 -4.74 -21.06
CA GLN A 108 -7.04 -5.65 -19.94
C GLN A 108 -6.88 -4.88 -18.62
N PRO A 109 -7.02 -5.53 -17.45
CA PRO A 109 -6.69 -4.92 -16.17
C PRO A 109 -5.27 -4.34 -16.20
N GLY A 110 -5.11 -3.08 -15.74
CA GLY A 110 -3.81 -2.41 -15.68
C GLY A 110 -3.15 -2.06 -17.00
N GLU A 111 -3.80 -2.27 -18.15
CA GLU A 111 -3.11 -2.16 -19.44
C GLU A 111 -2.65 -0.74 -19.77
N PHE A 112 -3.38 0.29 -19.40
CA PHE A 112 -2.93 1.68 -19.60
C PHE A 112 -1.66 1.99 -18.81
N THR A 113 -1.56 1.50 -17.57
CA THR A 113 -0.38 1.67 -16.72
C THR A 113 0.78 0.80 -17.20
N ARG A 114 0.50 -0.43 -17.69
CA ARG A 114 1.49 -1.28 -18.34
C ARG A 114 2.11 -0.60 -19.57
N ARG A 115 1.30 0.04 -20.41
CA ARG A 115 1.79 0.83 -21.56
C ARG A 115 2.60 2.03 -21.12
N ALA A 116 2.19 2.72 -20.05
CA ALA A 116 2.97 3.81 -19.48
C ALA A 116 4.36 3.33 -19.02
N PHE A 117 4.46 2.14 -18.43
CA PHE A 117 5.71 1.49 -18.05
C PHE A 117 6.53 1.08 -19.30
N LEU A 118 5.95 0.33 -20.23
CA LEU A 118 6.64 -0.15 -21.44
C LEU A 118 7.15 1.00 -22.32
N ASN A 119 6.42 2.12 -22.35
CA ASN A 119 6.81 3.31 -23.08
C ASN A 119 7.76 4.22 -22.25
N GLY A 120 8.26 3.77 -21.11
CA GLY A 120 9.26 4.46 -20.28
C GLY A 120 8.78 5.76 -19.65
N ARG A 121 7.46 5.93 -19.44
CA ARG A 121 6.93 7.08 -18.69
C ARG A 121 7.15 6.92 -17.19
N ILE A 122 6.93 5.74 -16.68
CA ILE A 122 7.07 5.35 -15.27
C ILE A 122 7.84 4.03 -15.21
N ASP A 123 8.53 3.79 -14.10
CA ASP A 123 9.11 2.48 -13.82
C ASP A 123 8.12 1.57 -13.06
N LEU A 124 8.53 0.32 -12.77
CA LEU A 124 7.63 -0.66 -12.17
C LEU A 124 7.21 -0.25 -10.76
N SER A 125 8.13 0.33 -9.95
CA SER A 125 7.80 0.78 -8.60
C SER A 125 6.81 1.96 -8.62
N GLN A 126 6.92 2.85 -9.59
CA GLN A 126 5.96 3.93 -9.80
C GLN A 126 4.60 3.42 -10.30
N ALA A 127 4.60 2.36 -11.13
CA ALA A 127 3.37 1.72 -11.56
C ALA A 127 2.62 1.13 -10.36
N GLU A 128 3.29 0.39 -9.47
CA GLU A 128 2.68 -0.12 -8.23
C GLU A 128 2.12 1.00 -7.34
N ALA A 129 2.85 2.13 -7.25
CA ALA A 129 2.40 3.30 -6.48
C ALA A 129 1.10 3.92 -6.99
N VAL A 130 0.74 3.74 -8.27
CA VAL A 130 -0.58 4.15 -8.80
C VAL A 130 -1.69 3.38 -8.08
N MET A 131 -1.52 2.08 -7.85
CA MET A 131 -2.53 1.28 -7.13
C MET A 131 -2.56 1.63 -5.65
N ASP A 132 -1.40 1.81 -5.02
CA ASP A 132 -1.34 2.24 -3.63
C ASP A 132 -2.05 3.57 -3.40
N LEU A 133 -1.89 4.52 -4.33
CA LEU A 133 -2.55 5.82 -4.25
C LEU A 133 -4.08 5.70 -4.38
N ILE A 134 -4.57 4.79 -5.22
CA ILE A 134 -6.00 4.52 -5.39
C ILE A 134 -6.57 3.80 -4.16
N ALA A 135 -5.81 2.86 -3.58
CA ALA A 135 -6.22 2.07 -2.43
C ALA A 135 -6.02 2.81 -1.09
N ALA A 136 -5.27 3.92 -1.08
CA ALA A 136 -4.94 4.65 0.14
C ALA A 136 -6.19 5.12 0.88
N GLN A 137 -6.38 4.64 2.10
CA GLN A 137 -7.49 5.03 2.97
C GLN A 137 -7.11 6.13 3.96
N GLY A 138 -5.80 6.27 4.27
CA GLY A 138 -5.26 7.25 5.21
C GLY A 138 -4.31 8.25 4.56
N GLU A 139 -4.13 9.40 5.23
CA GLU A 139 -3.25 10.46 4.74
C GLU A 139 -1.77 10.01 4.70
N GLN A 140 -1.35 9.16 5.65
CA GLN A 140 0.01 8.61 5.66
C GLN A 140 0.22 7.67 4.45
N SER A 141 -0.72 6.78 4.17
CA SER A 141 -0.68 5.88 2.99
C SER A 141 -0.67 6.68 1.69
N ARG A 142 -1.53 7.72 1.58
CA ARG A 142 -1.56 8.60 0.42
C ARG A 142 -0.23 9.31 0.20
N LYS A 143 0.38 9.86 1.27
CA LYS A 143 1.69 10.53 1.18
C LYS A 143 2.80 9.57 0.78
N ALA A 144 2.82 8.36 1.33
CA ALA A 144 3.79 7.33 0.98
C ALA A 144 3.67 6.91 -0.49
N ALA A 145 2.44 6.62 -0.96
CA ALA A 145 2.16 6.29 -2.35
C ALA A 145 2.55 7.42 -3.31
N MET A 146 2.27 8.69 -2.94
CA MET A 146 2.66 9.83 -3.78
C MET A 146 4.17 10.01 -3.85
N ARG A 147 4.91 9.82 -2.74
CA ARG A 147 6.39 9.83 -2.76
C ARG A 147 6.96 8.75 -3.67
N GLN A 148 6.40 7.54 -3.62
CA GLN A 148 6.82 6.45 -4.48
C GLN A 148 6.49 6.74 -5.95
N LEU A 149 5.28 7.25 -6.25
CA LEU A 149 4.86 7.63 -7.60
C LEU A 149 5.76 8.73 -8.21
N THR A 150 6.26 9.66 -7.38
CA THR A 150 7.22 10.69 -7.81
C THR A 150 8.67 10.20 -7.90
N GLY A 151 8.92 8.90 -7.74
CA GLY A 151 10.22 8.27 -7.96
C GLY A 151 11.11 8.18 -6.72
N GLY A 152 10.55 8.31 -5.50
CA GLY A 152 11.33 8.24 -4.27
C GLY A 152 12.05 6.91 -4.10
N ALA A 153 11.34 5.79 -4.20
CA ALA A 153 11.93 4.45 -4.13
C ALA A 153 12.89 4.19 -5.29
N SER A 154 12.50 4.54 -6.52
CA SER A 154 13.33 4.36 -7.72
C SER A 154 14.65 5.13 -7.63
N SER A 155 14.62 6.38 -7.15
CA SER A 155 15.82 7.18 -6.98
C SER A 155 16.76 6.57 -5.93
N PHE A 156 16.21 6.05 -4.84
CA PHE A 156 16.98 5.36 -3.81
C PHE A 156 17.64 4.08 -4.36
N ILE A 157 16.88 3.24 -5.04
CA ILE A 157 17.37 1.99 -5.62
C ILE A 157 18.42 2.25 -6.71
N ARG A 158 18.22 3.24 -7.58
CA ARG A 158 19.22 3.61 -8.60
C ARG A 158 20.54 4.06 -7.97
N LYS A 159 20.51 4.86 -6.91
CA LYS A 159 21.74 5.24 -6.18
C LYS A 159 22.45 4.02 -5.58
N ALA A 160 21.69 3.07 -5.04
CA ALA A 160 22.25 1.81 -4.52
C ALA A 160 22.85 0.97 -5.66
N ALA A 161 22.20 0.92 -6.82
CA ALA A 161 22.70 0.24 -8.01
C ALA A 161 23.96 0.92 -8.59
N ASP A 162 24.01 2.26 -8.62
CA ASP A 162 25.19 3.01 -9.05
C ASP A 162 26.41 2.72 -8.16
N GLU A 163 26.21 2.68 -6.83
CA GLU A 163 27.28 2.32 -5.88
C GLU A 163 27.71 0.86 -6.06
N LEU A 164 26.76 -0.06 -6.24
CA LEU A 164 27.05 -1.46 -6.51
C LEU A 164 27.83 -1.63 -7.83
N TYR A 165 27.49 -0.87 -8.86
CA TYR A 165 28.21 -0.87 -10.13
C TYR A 165 29.66 -0.35 -9.96
N ALA A 166 29.86 0.70 -9.16
CA ALA A 166 31.20 1.21 -8.85
C ALA A 166 32.04 0.18 -8.06
N ILE A 167 31.41 -0.62 -7.17
CA ILE A 167 32.07 -1.73 -6.46
C ILE A 167 32.48 -2.82 -7.47
N GLN A 168 31.58 -3.22 -8.36
CA GLN A 168 31.86 -4.21 -9.41
C GLN A 168 32.99 -3.75 -10.36
N ALA A 169 33.03 -2.46 -10.69
CA ALA A 169 34.13 -1.90 -11.49
C ALA A 169 35.46 -2.00 -10.75
N GLY A 170 35.49 -1.84 -9.41
CA GLY A 170 36.68 -2.05 -8.59
C GLY A 170 37.14 -3.52 -8.59
N VAL A 171 36.21 -4.47 -8.53
CA VAL A 171 36.50 -5.91 -8.68
C VAL A 171 37.10 -6.20 -10.06
N ALA A 172 36.48 -5.68 -11.14
CA ALA A 172 36.96 -5.89 -12.50
C ALA A 172 38.36 -5.28 -12.70
N ALA A 173 38.64 -4.10 -12.15
CA ALA A 173 39.96 -3.47 -12.24
C ALA A 173 41.06 -4.30 -11.55
N CYS A 174 40.77 -4.91 -10.39
CA CYS A 174 41.69 -5.81 -9.72
C CYS A 174 42.01 -7.07 -10.55
N ILE A 175 40.99 -7.63 -11.23
CA ILE A 175 41.14 -8.80 -12.09
C ILE A 175 41.96 -8.47 -13.33
N ASP A 176 41.71 -7.31 -13.97
CA ASP A 176 42.35 -6.92 -15.21
C ASP A 176 43.80 -6.40 -15.01
N TYR A 177 44.10 -5.83 -13.84
CA TYR A 177 45.40 -5.22 -13.49
C TYR A 177 45.98 -5.74 -12.17
N PRO A 178 46.22 -7.06 -12.03
CA PRO A 178 46.69 -7.67 -10.77
C PRO A 178 48.11 -7.24 -10.35
N GLU A 179 48.91 -6.68 -11.27
CA GLU A 179 50.24 -6.13 -10.98
C GLU A 179 50.17 -4.70 -10.38
N GLU A 180 49.05 -3.98 -10.60
CA GLU A 180 48.87 -2.60 -10.14
C GLU A 180 47.99 -2.54 -8.88
N ILE A 181 47.03 -3.44 -8.74
CA ILE A 181 46.04 -3.50 -7.64
C ILE A 181 46.11 -4.89 -7.02
N SER A 182 46.60 -4.99 -5.79
CA SER A 182 46.63 -6.26 -5.09
C SER A 182 45.19 -6.63 -4.58
N GLU A 183 44.93 -7.93 -4.46
CA GLU A 183 43.64 -8.41 -3.90
C GLU A 183 43.41 -7.89 -2.49
N GLU A 184 44.46 -7.75 -1.65
CA GLU A 184 44.38 -7.22 -0.29
C GLU A 184 43.98 -5.73 -0.29
N GLU A 185 44.52 -4.93 -1.16
CA GLU A 185 44.17 -3.50 -1.32
C GLU A 185 42.74 -3.36 -1.81
N ALA A 186 42.33 -4.13 -2.85
CA ALA A 186 40.99 -4.14 -3.37
C ALA A 186 39.98 -4.56 -2.29
N ALA A 187 40.25 -5.65 -1.56
CA ALA A 187 39.36 -6.10 -0.47
C ALA A 187 39.26 -5.06 0.66
N SER A 188 40.35 -4.38 1.00
CA SER A 188 40.36 -3.33 2.03
C SER A 188 39.51 -2.11 1.66
N ASP A 189 39.45 -1.75 0.38
CA ASP A 189 38.61 -0.64 -0.12
C ASP A 189 37.15 -1.07 -0.31
N LEU A 190 36.92 -2.24 -0.92
CA LEU A 190 35.58 -2.67 -1.35
C LEU A 190 34.74 -3.20 -0.20
N ALA A 191 35.30 -3.94 0.78
CA ALA A 191 34.53 -4.54 1.86
C ALA A 191 33.76 -3.52 2.72
N PRO A 192 34.35 -2.36 3.13
CA PRO A 192 33.57 -1.35 3.86
C PRO A 192 32.43 -0.72 3.02
N ARG A 193 32.63 -0.59 1.72
CA ARG A 193 31.61 -0.06 0.81
C ARG A 193 30.43 -1.04 0.67
N ILE A 194 30.72 -2.33 0.52
CA ILE A 194 29.72 -3.39 0.47
C ILE A 194 28.93 -3.42 1.79
N ALA A 195 29.61 -3.40 2.94
CA ALA A 195 28.96 -3.38 4.24
C ALA A 195 28.08 -2.14 4.45
N HIS A 196 28.52 -0.97 3.99
CA HIS A 196 27.74 0.26 4.03
C HIS A 196 26.49 0.18 3.16
N LEU A 197 26.62 -0.34 1.94
CA LEU A 197 25.48 -0.54 1.03
C LEU A 197 24.46 -1.54 1.60
N ALA A 198 24.94 -2.67 2.12
CA ALA A 198 24.09 -3.67 2.78
C ALA A 198 23.31 -3.07 3.96
N LYS A 199 23.98 -2.27 4.79
CA LYS A 199 23.34 -1.56 5.90
C LYS A 199 22.30 -0.56 5.39
N THR A 200 22.62 0.24 4.40
CA THR A 200 21.69 1.26 3.81
C THR A 200 20.42 0.60 3.27
N LEU A 201 20.53 -0.54 2.59
CA LEU A 201 19.39 -1.32 2.10
C LEU A 201 18.60 -1.94 3.25
N THR A 202 19.27 -2.45 4.29
CA THR A 202 18.62 -3.04 5.48
C THR A 202 17.81 -1.98 6.21
N ASP A 203 18.37 -0.79 6.42
CA ASP A 203 17.69 0.32 7.12
C ASP A 203 16.47 0.83 6.36
N ALA A 204 16.40 0.62 5.03
CA ALA A 204 15.25 0.95 4.19
C ALA A 204 14.13 -0.11 4.22
N CYS A 205 14.38 -1.31 4.78
CA CYS A 205 13.44 -2.43 4.84
C CYS A 205 12.67 -2.43 6.17
N ASP A 206 11.58 -1.68 6.26
CA ASP A 206 10.68 -1.68 7.42
C ASP A 206 9.35 -2.38 7.07
N GLU A 207 9.27 -3.68 7.38
CA GLU A 207 8.06 -4.49 7.14
C GLU A 207 6.85 -4.03 7.97
N ARG A 208 7.10 -3.52 9.20
CA ARG A 208 6.03 -3.00 10.03
C ARG A 208 5.43 -1.75 9.41
N ALA A 209 6.29 -0.80 9.00
CA ALA A 209 5.83 0.42 8.33
C ALA A 209 5.09 0.10 7.02
N ALA A 210 5.62 -0.83 6.20
CA ALA A 210 4.97 -1.29 4.98
C ALA A 210 3.57 -1.84 5.25
N ARG A 211 3.43 -2.72 6.26
CA ARG A 211 2.14 -3.30 6.65
C ARG A 211 1.17 -2.23 7.17
N LEU A 212 1.62 -1.31 8.02
CA LEU A 212 0.80 -0.21 8.54
C LEU A 212 0.29 0.70 7.42
N LEU A 213 1.10 0.99 6.42
CA LEU A 213 0.70 1.81 5.28
C LEU A 213 -0.32 1.10 4.37
N GLN A 214 -0.21 -0.23 4.20
CA GLN A 214 -1.10 -0.99 3.32
C GLN A 214 -2.41 -1.41 3.98
N SER A 215 -2.36 -1.88 5.22
CA SER A 215 -3.52 -2.47 5.89
C SER A 215 -3.95 -1.76 7.17
N GLY A 216 -3.31 -0.64 7.54
CA GLY A 216 -3.60 0.05 8.79
C GLY A 216 -3.13 -0.71 10.03
N LEU A 217 -3.36 -0.11 11.21
CA LEU A 217 -3.06 -0.71 12.50
C LEU A 217 -4.22 -1.62 12.93
N ARG A 218 -3.94 -2.88 13.20
CA ARG A 218 -4.91 -3.84 13.72
C ARG A 218 -4.87 -3.88 15.23
N VAL A 219 -5.99 -3.55 15.88
CA VAL A 219 -6.13 -3.44 17.33
C VAL A 219 -7.21 -4.41 17.81
N ALA A 220 -6.86 -5.32 18.71
CA ALA A 220 -7.81 -6.22 19.36
C ALA A 220 -8.13 -5.74 20.77
N LEU A 221 -9.41 -5.63 21.09
CA LEU A 221 -9.90 -5.37 22.45
C LEU A 221 -10.18 -6.70 23.16
N CYS A 222 -9.50 -6.98 24.24
CA CYS A 222 -9.76 -8.15 25.08
C CYS A 222 -10.13 -7.73 26.50
N GLY A 223 -10.78 -8.61 27.25
CA GLY A 223 -11.25 -8.36 28.62
C GLY A 223 -12.51 -9.16 28.90
N GLN A 224 -12.90 -9.24 30.16
CA GLN A 224 -14.10 -9.97 30.59
C GLN A 224 -15.40 -9.39 30.01
N PRO A 225 -16.50 -10.13 30.04
CA PRO A 225 -17.83 -9.57 29.77
C PRO A 225 -18.13 -8.38 30.68
N ASN A 226 -18.86 -7.38 30.17
CA ASN A 226 -19.31 -6.20 30.90
C ASN A 226 -18.26 -5.23 31.43
N VAL A 227 -16.98 -5.40 31.09
CA VAL A 227 -15.94 -4.38 31.38
C VAL A 227 -16.04 -3.13 30.50
N GLY A 228 -16.92 -3.17 29.48
CA GLY A 228 -17.23 -2.02 28.62
C GLY A 228 -16.48 -2.00 27.30
N LYS A 229 -15.98 -3.14 26.79
CA LYS A 229 -15.28 -3.21 25.48
C LYS A 229 -16.08 -2.62 24.33
N SER A 230 -17.30 -3.09 24.12
CA SER A 230 -18.18 -2.62 23.03
C SER A 230 -18.58 -1.16 23.22
N SER A 231 -18.74 -0.69 24.46
CA SER A 231 -18.98 0.72 24.75
C SER A 231 -17.76 1.58 24.42
N LEU A 232 -16.55 1.10 24.75
CA LEU A 232 -15.29 1.77 24.43
C LEU A 232 -15.06 1.81 22.90
N LEU A 233 -15.33 0.70 22.21
CA LEU A 233 -15.31 0.63 20.75
C LEU A 233 -16.24 1.68 20.14
N ASN A 234 -17.51 1.70 20.56
CA ASN A 234 -18.49 2.65 20.05
C ASN A 234 -18.12 4.11 20.36
N ALA A 235 -17.56 4.38 21.54
CA ALA A 235 -17.11 5.72 21.92
C ALA A 235 -15.93 6.18 21.04
N LEU A 236 -14.97 5.29 20.71
CA LEU A 236 -13.87 5.60 19.82
C LEU A 236 -14.37 5.84 18.38
N LEU A 237 -15.36 5.07 17.91
CA LEU A 237 -15.91 5.20 16.54
C LEU A 237 -16.88 6.39 16.40
N GLY A 238 -17.59 6.77 17.48
CA GLY A 238 -18.62 7.80 17.43
C GLY A 238 -18.10 9.24 17.29
N GLU A 239 -16.88 9.51 17.70
CA GLU A 239 -16.26 10.85 17.62
C GLU A 239 -15.57 11.13 16.29
N GLU A 240 -15.12 10.11 15.59
CA GLU A 240 -14.44 10.25 14.30
C GLU A 240 -15.22 9.51 13.22
N LYS A 241 -15.69 10.23 12.21
CA LYS A 241 -16.48 9.67 11.11
C LYS A 241 -15.75 8.48 10.48
N ALA A 242 -16.23 7.28 10.77
CA ALA A 242 -15.83 6.09 10.03
C ALA A 242 -16.12 6.32 8.54
N ILE A 243 -15.08 6.42 7.72
CA ILE A 243 -15.24 6.35 6.27
C ILE A 243 -15.45 4.87 5.96
N VAL A 244 -16.73 4.47 5.91
CA VAL A 244 -17.11 3.16 5.40
C VAL A 244 -16.93 3.18 3.89
N THR A 245 -15.76 2.88 3.40
CA THR A 245 -15.57 2.56 1.99
C THR A 245 -15.89 1.08 1.81
N ALA A 246 -17.04 0.80 1.21
CA ALA A 246 -17.36 -0.53 0.73
C ALA A 246 -16.47 -0.86 -0.48
N ILE A 247 -15.25 -1.33 -0.24
CA ILE A 247 -14.45 -1.97 -1.28
C ILE A 247 -14.91 -3.43 -1.35
N PRO A 248 -15.50 -3.91 -2.46
CA PRO A 248 -15.87 -5.31 -2.60
C PRO A 248 -14.62 -6.18 -2.56
N GLY A 249 -14.50 -7.05 -1.56
CA GLY A 249 -13.40 -8.01 -1.45
C GLY A 249 -12.66 -8.03 -0.12
N THR A 250 -12.81 -7.03 0.76
CA THR A 250 -12.14 -6.96 2.07
C THR A 250 -12.98 -7.48 3.25
N THR A 251 -14.21 -7.96 2.99
CA THR A 251 -15.21 -8.32 4.01
C THR A 251 -15.06 -9.74 4.59
N ARG A 252 -13.85 -10.34 4.57
CA ARG A 252 -13.66 -11.67 5.19
C ARG A 252 -13.19 -11.62 6.65
N ASP A 253 -12.71 -10.47 7.13
CA ASP A 253 -12.24 -10.30 8.51
C ASP A 253 -13.26 -9.50 9.32
N LEU A 254 -13.47 -9.91 10.56
CA LEU A 254 -14.34 -9.26 11.55
C LEU A 254 -13.73 -7.93 12.00
N VAL A 255 -13.76 -6.91 11.16
CA VAL A 255 -13.48 -5.55 11.58
C VAL A 255 -14.79 -4.98 12.13
N GLU A 256 -14.91 -4.83 13.44
CA GLU A 256 -16.09 -4.24 14.07
C GLU A 256 -16.15 -2.73 13.88
N GLY A 257 -15.00 -2.10 13.60
CA GLY A 257 -14.95 -0.68 13.26
C GLY A 257 -13.59 -0.22 12.74
N THR A 258 -13.64 0.83 11.92
CA THR A 258 -12.45 1.51 11.40
C THR A 258 -12.51 2.98 11.81
N LEU A 259 -11.43 3.49 12.39
CA LEU A 259 -11.29 4.89 12.75
C LEU A 259 -10.03 5.50 12.13
N MET A 260 -10.02 6.81 11.99
CA MET A 260 -8.89 7.58 11.48
C MET A 260 -8.27 8.39 12.61
N LEU A 261 -7.00 8.12 12.97
CA LEU A 261 -6.26 8.91 13.94
C LEU A 261 -4.96 9.43 13.33
N SER A 262 -4.77 10.74 13.40
CA SER A 262 -3.54 11.40 12.90
C SER A 262 -3.18 11.01 11.45
N GLY A 263 -4.19 10.76 10.62
CA GLY A 263 -4.01 10.37 9.22
C GLY A 263 -3.68 8.89 8.99
N SER A 264 -3.72 8.06 10.03
CA SER A 264 -3.57 6.59 9.95
C SER A 264 -4.91 5.90 10.11
N VAL A 265 -5.07 4.77 9.44
CA VAL A 265 -6.21 3.88 9.56
C VAL A 265 -5.99 2.92 10.72
N ILE A 266 -6.97 2.78 11.60
CA ILE A 266 -6.96 1.84 12.72
C ILE A 266 -8.20 0.96 12.65
N HIS A 267 -7.98 -0.34 12.59
CA HIS A 267 -9.03 -1.36 12.60
C HIS A 267 -9.18 -1.89 14.01
N LEU A 268 -10.36 -1.71 14.58
CA LEU A 268 -10.69 -2.17 15.93
C LEU A 268 -11.54 -3.46 15.84
N THR A 269 -11.14 -4.48 16.58
CA THR A 269 -11.89 -5.74 16.68
C THR A 269 -12.20 -6.03 18.15
N ASP A 270 -13.48 -6.19 18.49
CA ASP A 270 -13.88 -6.67 19.82
C ASP A 270 -13.78 -8.20 19.87
N THR A 271 -12.96 -8.72 20.76
CA THR A 271 -12.88 -10.17 21.00
C THR A 271 -13.86 -10.57 22.10
N ALA A 272 -15.16 -10.49 21.81
CA ALA A 272 -16.19 -10.94 22.73
C ALA A 272 -16.04 -12.45 23.00
N GLY A 273 -15.71 -12.82 24.25
CA GLY A 273 -15.78 -14.19 24.75
C GLY A 273 -14.60 -15.09 24.41
N LEU A 274 -13.47 -14.93 25.12
CA LEU A 274 -12.38 -15.92 25.14
C LEU A 274 -12.62 -17.07 26.11
N HIS A 275 -13.86 -17.35 26.48
CA HIS A 275 -14.18 -18.46 27.38
C HIS A 275 -14.30 -19.75 26.58
N ASP A 276 -13.64 -20.81 27.07
CA ASP A 276 -13.85 -22.15 26.52
C ASP A 276 -15.31 -22.57 26.76
N THR A 277 -16.00 -22.96 25.70
CA THR A 277 -17.39 -23.37 25.73
C THR A 277 -17.56 -24.66 24.92
N ASP A 278 -18.50 -25.47 25.35
CA ASP A 278 -18.89 -26.70 24.65
C ASP A 278 -19.93 -26.45 23.54
N ASP A 279 -20.49 -25.23 23.46
CA ASP A 279 -21.42 -24.88 22.40
C ASP A 279 -20.71 -24.68 21.06
N PRO A 280 -21.08 -25.40 19.98
CA PRO A 280 -20.44 -25.29 18.66
C PRO A 280 -20.50 -23.89 18.05
N VAL A 281 -21.52 -23.09 18.35
CA VAL A 281 -21.67 -21.72 17.82
C VAL A 281 -20.74 -20.77 18.58
N GLU A 282 -20.63 -20.90 19.91
CA GLU A 282 -19.68 -20.11 20.70
C GLU A 282 -18.22 -20.48 20.42
N ARG A 283 -17.91 -21.76 20.14
CA ARG A 283 -16.56 -22.19 19.73
C ARG A 283 -16.06 -21.47 18.51
N ILE A 284 -16.93 -21.23 17.51
CA ILE A 284 -16.56 -20.43 16.33
C ILE A 284 -16.20 -18.99 16.74
N GLY A 285 -16.90 -18.42 17.71
CA GLY A 285 -16.59 -17.09 18.26
C GLY A 285 -15.23 -17.06 18.97
N VAL A 286 -14.93 -18.06 19.81
CA VAL A 286 -13.66 -18.21 20.52
C VAL A 286 -12.49 -18.36 19.55
N ASP A 287 -12.61 -19.20 18.52
CA ASP A 287 -11.57 -19.38 17.51
C ASP A 287 -11.32 -18.09 16.72
N ARG A 288 -12.38 -17.33 16.44
CA ARG A 288 -12.26 -16.02 15.79
C ARG A 288 -11.57 -14.99 16.69
N ALA A 289 -11.91 -14.94 17.98
CA ALA A 289 -11.26 -14.07 18.94
C ALA A 289 -9.77 -14.40 19.11
N ARG A 290 -9.42 -15.70 19.14
CA ARG A 290 -8.02 -16.16 19.19
C ARG A 290 -7.24 -15.73 17.94
N ARG A 291 -7.85 -15.83 16.74
CA ARG A 291 -7.22 -15.35 15.50
C ARG A 291 -7.06 -13.84 15.51
N ALA A 292 -8.10 -13.08 15.88
CA ALA A 292 -8.02 -11.62 15.96
C ALA A 292 -6.90 -11.15 16.91
N LEU A 293 -6.72 -11.84 18.05
CA LEU A 293 -5.60 -11.58 18.96
C LEU A 293 -4.24 -11.97 18.36
N ALA A 294 -4.17 -13.06 17.59
CA ALA A 294 -2.94 -13.50 16.94
C ALA A 294 -2.49 -12.51 15.84
N ASP A 295 -3.44 -11.97 15.11
CA ASP A 295 -3.22 -11.07 13.97
C ASP A 295 -3.12 -9.58 14.37
N ALA A 296 -3.40 -9.25 15.65
CA ALA A 296 -3.36 -7.88 16.14
C ALA A 296 -1.94 -7.34 16.26
N ASP A 297 -1.74 -6.11 15.81
CA ASP A 297 -0.50 -5.34 16.01
C ASP A 297 -0.43 -4.76 17.42
N VAL A 298 -1.60 -4.48 18.03
CA VAL A 298 -1.75 -3.94 19.38
C VAL A 298 -2.93 -4.62 20.07
N VAL A 299 -2.74 -5.03 21.31
CA VAL A 299 -3.79 -5.58 22.16
C VAL A 299 -4.15 -4.60 23.27
N LEU A 300 -5.43 -4.23 23.36
CA LEU A 300 -5.99 -3.44 24.45
C LEU A 300 -6.65 -4.37 25.44
N LEU A 301 -6.07 -4.58 26.61
CA LEU A 301 -6.72 -5.30 27.70
C LEU A 301 -7.57 -4.33 28.51
N VAL A 302 -8.90 -4.48 28.40
CA VAL A 302 -9.87 -3.62 29.06
C VAL A 302 -10.26 -4.25 30.40
N LEU A 303 -10.01 -3.52 31.48
CA LEU A 303 -10.38 -3.88 32.85
C LEU A 303 -11.37 -2.86 33.41
N ASP A 304 -12.25 -3.32 34.31
CA ASP A 304 -13.21 -2.48 35.02
C ASP A 304 -12.58 -1.98 36.35
N MET A 305 -12.26 -0.67 36.42
CA MET A 305 -11.63 -0.12 37.62
C MET A 305 -12.56 -0.02 38.83
N SER A 306 -13.89 -0.20 38.65
CA SER A 306 -14.86 -0.15 39.75
C SER A 306 -14.96 -1.46 40.56
N ARG A 307 -14.19 -2.49 40.23
CA ARG A 307 -14.18 -3.79 40.90
C ARG A 307 -12.74 -4.30 41.11
N PRO A 308 -12.52 -5.19 42.09
CA PRO A 308 -11.23 -5.81 42.30
C PRO A 308 -10.86 -6.73 41.09
N LEU A 309 -9.55 -6.96 40.95
CA LEU A 309 -9.02 -7.88 39.95
C LEU A 309 -9.49 -9.32 40.24
N SER A 310 -9.97 -10.02 39.23
CA SER A 310 -10.36 -11.43 39.33
C SER A 310 -9.26 -12.36 38.79
N ALA A 311 -9.33 -13.65 39.13
CA ALA A 311 -8.41 -14.64 38.59
C ALA A 311 -8.42 -14.74 37.06
N GLU A 312 -9.58 -14.44 36.43
CA GLU A 312 -9.70 -14.38 34.96
C GLU A 312 -9.00 -13.14 34.39
N ASP A 313 -9.09 -11.98 35.06
CA ASP A 313 -8.37 -10.77 34.66
C ASP A 313 -6.86 -11.01 34.74
N GLU A 314 -6.34 -11.71 35.78
CA GLU A 314 -4.96 -12.12 35.89
C GLU A 314 -4.53 -13.06 34.75
N SER A 315 -5.40 -13.99 34.35
CA SER A 315 -5.15 -14.86 33.20
C SER A 315 -5.03 -14.07 31.90
N LEU A 316 -5.90 -13.08 31.70
CA LEU A 316 -5.84 -12.19 30.53
C LEU A 316 -4.61 -11.29 30.55
N LEU A 317 -4.18 -10.78 31.71
CA LEU A 317 -2.90 -10.05 31.85
C LEU A 317 -1.72 -10.88 31.36
N ARG A 318 -1.70 -12.18 31.66
CA ARG A 318 -0.66 -13.09 31.15
C ARG A 318 -0.66 -13.23 29.64
N THR A 319 -1.80 -13.07 28.97
CA THR A 319 -1.87 -13.12 27.50
C THR A 319 -1.21 -11.92 26.82
N LEU A 320 -1.02 -10.82 27.56
CA LEU A 320 -0.27 -9.64 27.08
C LEU A 320 1.25 -9.82 27.11
N HIS A 321 1.78 -10.79 27.89
CA HIS A 321 3.22 -11.01 27.97
C HIS A 321 3.82 -11.28 26.59
N GLY A 322 4.88 -10.56 26.24
CA GLY A 322 5.54 -10.66 24.94
C GLY A 322 4.80 -10.06 23.76
N ARG A 323 3.59 -9.50 23.96
CA ARG A 323 2.81 -8.83 22.90
C ARG A 323 2.87 -7.31 23.05
N ASN A 324 2.74 -6.58 21.95
CA ASN A 324 2.57 -5.14 22.00
C ASN A 324 1.13 -4.79 22.43
N GLY A 325 0.97 -3.87 23.37
CA GLY A 325 -0.35 -3.51 23.88
C GLY A 325 -0.31 -2.62 25.11
N CYS A 326 -1.47 -2.30 25.63
CA CYS A 326 -1.63 -1.56 26.87
C CYS A 326 -2.82 -2.10 27.69
N ILE A 327 -2.84 -1.74 28.96
CA ILE A 327 -3.96 -2.01 29.88
C ILE A 327 -4.83 -0.76 29.90
N VAL A 328 -6.13 -0.95 29.71
CA VAL A 328 -7.14 0.12 29.73
C VAL A 328 -8.03 -0.07 30.94
N LEU A 329 -7.84 0.79 31.95
CA LEU A 329 -8.74 0.88 33.11
C LEU A 329 -9.97 1.70 32.71
N ASN A 330 -11.05 0.99 32.42
CA ASN A 330 -12.31 1.61 31.99
C ASN A 330 -13.23 1.91 33.19
N LYS A 331 -14.24 2.74 32.97
CA LYS A 331 -15.23 3.20 33.93
C LYS A 331 -14.66 4.13 35.00
N SER A 332 -13.74 5.03 34.59
CA SER A 332 -13.18 6.05 35.49
C SER A 332 -14.18 7.07 36.03
N ASP A 333 -15.42 7.06 35.51
CA ASP A 333 -16.57 7.79 36.02
C ASP A 333 -17.19 7.19 37.31
N LEU A 334 -16.78 5.96 37.67
CA LEU A 334 -17.22 5.29 38.88
C LEU A 334 -16.14 5.34 39.98
N PRO A 335 -16.50 5.16 41.26
CA PRO A 335 -15.51 5.10 42.35
C PRO A 335 -14.45 4.01 42.08
N PRO A 336 -13.15 4.35 42.14
CA PRO A 336 -12.10 3.40 41.84
C PRO A 336 -11.92 2.37 42.97
N VAL A 337 -11.82 1.11 42.60
CA VAL A 337 -11.44 -0.02 43.47
C VAL A 337 -10.09 -0.60 43.02
N LEU A 338 -9.83 -0.59 41.71
CA LEU A 338 -8.58 -1.01 41.10
C LEU A 338 -7.82 0.24 40.60
N THR A 339 -6.54 0.37 40.93
CA THR A 339 -5.69 1.49 40.58
C THR A 339 -4.48 1.06 39.76
N ASP A 340 -3.80 2.02 39.14
CA ASP A 340 -2.56 1.77 38.38
C ASP A 340 -1.48 1.10 39.23
N SER A 341 -1.41 1.45 40.53
CA SER A 341 -0.43 0.87 41.47
C SER A 341 -0.66 -0.64 41.74
N ASP A 342 -1.92 -1.10 41.67
CA ASP A 342 -2.27 -2.50 41.87
C ASP A 342 -1.85 -3.38 40.67
N LEU A 343 -1.59 -2.77 39.54
CA LEU A 343 -1.26 -3.44 38.28
C LEU A 343 0.21 -3.32 37.88
N GLN A 344 1.00 -2.49 38.55
CA GLN A 344 2.40 -2.21 38.13
C GLN A 344 3.23 -3.47 37.93
N ASP A 345 3.16 -4.42 38.88
CA ASP A 345 3.91 -5.68 38.81
C ASP A 345 3.36 -6.61 37.71
N ALA A 346 2.05 -6.63 37.51
CA ALA A 346 1.38 -7.47 36.53
C ALA A 346 1.42 -6.89 35.10
N ALA A 347 1.63 -5.59 34.97
CA ALA A 347 1.66 -4.88 33.69
C ALA A 347 2.89 -5.19 32.84
N ASP A 348 3.96 -5.73 33.42
CA ASP A 348 5.21 -6.09 32.71
C ASP A 348 5.76 -4.92 31.88
N GLY A 349 5.75 -3.71 32.46
CA GLY A 349 6.21 -2.48 31.81
C GLY A 349 5.28 -1.90 30.72
N LYS A 350 4.08 -2.44 30.55
CA LYS A 350 3.11 -1.91 29.58
C LYS A 350 2.40 -0.65 30.11
N PRO A 351 2.04 0.27 29.23
CA PRO A 351 1.26 1.45 29.61
C PRO A 351 -0.09 1.06 30.23
N ILE A 352 -0.47 1.76 31.31
CA ILE A 352 -1.79 1.68 31.91
C ILE A 352 -2.49 3.00 31.61
N LEU A 353 -3.68 2.93 30.99
CA LEU A 353 -4.45 4.10 30.57
C LEU A 353 -5.82 4.09 31.22
N THR A 354 -6.11 5.13 32.00
CA THR A 354 -7.41 5.28 32.70
C THR A 354 -8.39 6.07 31.82
N VAL A 355 -9.53 5.48 31.51
CA VAL A 355 -10.54 6.06 30.61
C VAL A 355 -11.96 5.76 31.09
N SER A 356 -12.94 6.48 30.54
CA SER A 356 -14.36 6.09 30.61
C SER A 356 -14.99 6.18 29.23
N ALA A 357 -15.60 5.10 28.80
CA ALA A 357 -16.39 5.06 27.57
C ALA A 357 -17.58 6.04 27.58
N SER A 358 -18.02 6.48 28.79
CA SER A 358 -19.12 7.43 28.99
C SER A 358 -18.67 8.90 28.94
N VAL A 359 -17.34 9.16 29.00
CA VAL A 359 -16.77 10.50 29.06
C VAL A 359 -15.77 10.67 27.89
N PRO A 360 -16.18 11.28 26.78
CA PRO A 360 -15.37 11.40 25.56
C PRO A 360 -13.95 11.96 25.78
N ASP A 361 -13.82 13.03 26.56
CA ASP A 361 -12.51 13.69 26.81
C ASP A 361 -11.51 12.74 27.49
N SER A 362 -11.98 11.74 28.25
CA SER A 362 -11.11 10.76 28.90
C SER A 362 -10.43 9.80 27.94
N LEU A 363 -10.88 9.71 26.68
CA LEU A 363 -10.32 8.81 25.65
C LEU A 363 -9.06 9.35 25.01
N GLN A 364 -8.71 10.62 25.24
CA GLN A 364 -7.57 11.27 24.60
C GLN A 364 -6.21 10.56 24.83
N PRO A 365 -5.88 10.06 26.03
CA PRO A 365 -4.65 9.28 26.24
C PRO A 365 -4.61 8.00 25.40
N LEU A 366 -5.74 7.28 25.28
CA LEU A 366 -5.86 6.07 24.47
C LEU A 366 -5.72 6.38 22.97
N LYS A 367 -6.35 7.46 22.50
CA LYS A 367 -6.22 7.92 21.11
C LYS A 367 -4.76 8.30 20.81
N SER A 368 -4.10 9.01 21.70
CA SER A 368 -2.69 9.39 21.55
C SER A 368 -1.76 8.17 21.51
N TYR A 369 -2.03 7.17 22.36
CA TYR A 369 -1.30 5.90 22.35
C TYR A 369 -1.49 5.17 21.01
N LEU A 370 -2.73 4.99 20.55
CA LEU A 370 -3.02 4.34 19.27
C LEU A 370 -2.40 5.09 18.07
N ALA A 371 -2.47 6.42 18.08
CA ALA A 371 -1.83 7.24 17.05
C ALA A 371 -0.30 7.03 17.02
N SER A 372 0.35 6.94 18.20
CA SER A 372 1.78 6.64 18.28
C SER A 372 2.14 5.27 17.74
N GLN A 373 1.28 4.26 17.96
CA GLN A 373 1.47 2.91 17.44
C GLN A 373 1.27 2.81 15.93
N ALA A 374 0.40 3.66 15.38
CA ALA A 374 0.12 3.73 13.94
C ALA A 374 1.08 4.67 13.19
N ALA A 375 1.96 5.39 13.89
CA ALA A 375 2.89 6.33 13.27
C ALA A 375 3.93 5.60 12.44
N VAL A 376 4.14 6.08 11.21
CA VAL A 376 5.20 5.63 10.31
C VAL A 376 6.18 6.78 10.11
N SER A 377 7.48 6.48 10.08
CA SER A 377 8.52 7.48 9.83
C SER A 377 8.34 8.15 8.47
N ASP A 378 8.60 9.46 8.40
CA ASP A 378 8.65 10.19 7.12
C ASP A 378 9.93 9.90 6.29
N GLN A 379 10.84 9.09 6.80
CA GLN A 379 12.01 8.65 6.06
C GLN A 379 11.60 7.74 4.88
N LEU A 380 12.43 7.71 3.86
CA LEU A 380 12.22 6.85 2.70
C LEU A 380 12.22 5.40 3.14
N THR A 381 11.12 4.71 2.94
CA THR A 381 10.91 3.31 3.29
C THR A 381 10.42 2.58 2.05
N LEU A 382 10.91 1.37 1.85
CA LEU A 382 10.33 0.49 0.86
C LEU A 382 8.99 -0.03 1.39
N THR A 383 7.90 0.34 0.74
CA THR A 383 6.53 0.08 1.23
C THR A 383 5.88 -1.15 0.63
N GLN A 384 6.46 -1.68 -0.45
CA GLN A 384 5.94 -2.88 -1.10
C GLN A 384 6.65 -4.14 -0.59
N PRO A 385 5.91 -5.23 -0.26
CA PRO A 385 6.51 -6.50 0.15
C PRO A 385 7.51 -7.05 -0.89
N ARG A 386 7.21 -6.87 -2.18
CA ARG A 386 8.10 -7.26 -3.28
C ARG A 386 9.44 -6.52 -3.20
N HIS A 387 9.39 -5.20 -3.00
CA HIS A 387 10.62 -4.37 -2.89
C HIS A 387 11.46 -4.78 -1.69
N ILE A 388 10.82 -5.02 -0.53
CA ILE A 388 11.50 -5.47 0.68
C ILE A 388 12.14 -6.86 0.47
N ALA A 389 11.42 -7.78 -0.17
CA ALA A 389 11.94 -9.11 -0.47
C ALA A 389 13.14 -9.05 -1.43
N ALA A 390 13.07 -8.22 -2.47
CA ALA A 390 14.16 -8.03 -3.41
C ALA A 390 15.37 -7.35 -2.75
N ALA A 391 15.16 -6.30 -1.95
CA ALA A 391 16.22 -5.63 -1.20
C ALA A 391 16.90 -6.58 -0.20
N ARG A 392 16.16 -7.46 0.47
CA ARG A 392 16.73 -8.49 1.35
C ARG A 392 17.59 -9.50 0.59
N ARG A 393 17.18 -9.91 -0.61
CA ARG A 393 18.03 -10.78 -1.46
C ARG A 393 19.32 -10.08 -1.84
N ALA A 394 19.23 -8.79 -2.20
CA ALA A 394 20.41 -7.99 -2.47
C ALA A 394 21.33 -7.88 -1.23
N VAL A 395 20.78 -7.64 -0.04
CA VAL A 395 21.54 -7.59 1.23
C VAL A 395 22.22 -8.94 1.51
N ALA A 396 21.52 -10.05 1.34
CA ALA A 396 22.09 -11.38 1.54
C ALA A 396 23.26 -11.65 0.57
N ALA A 397 23.12 -11.29 -0.69
CA ALA A 397 24.15 -11.40 -1.69
C ALA A 397 25.37 -10.48 -1.40
N LEU A 398 25.13 -9.26 -0.89
CA LEU A 398 26.19 -8.34 -0.47
C LEU A 398 26.97 -8.88 0.73
N HIS A 399 26.31 -9.48 1.72
CA HIS A 399 27.01 -10.14 2.85
C HIS A 399 27.82 -11.33 2.38
N GLN A 400 27.32 -12.11 1.42
CA GLN A 400 28.08 -13.20 0.83
C GLN A 400 29.31 -12.67 0.08
N ALA A 401 29.15 -11.60 -0.69
CA ALA A 401 30.27 -10.93 -1.39
C ALA A 401 31.35 -10.42 -0.40
N GLU A 402 30.94 -9.82 0.72
CA GLU A 402 31.85 -9.36 1.77
C GLU A 402 32.63 -10.52 2.39
N GLU A 403 31.98 -11.66 2.67
CA GLU A 403 32.62 -12.87 3.19
C GLU A 403 33.59 -13.48 2.17
N THR A 404 33.16 -13.54 0.90
CA THR A 404 33.96 -14.05 -0.22
C THR A 404 35.25 -13.22 -0.40
N LEU A 405 35.15 -11.88 -0.37
CA LEU A 405 36.32 -10.99 -0.43
C LEU A 405 37.31 -11.19 0.71
N ARG A 406 36.83 -11.53 1.91
CA ARG A 406 37.70 -11.73 3.09
C ARG A 406 38.37 -13.10 3.11
N SER A 407 37.74 -14.12 2.53
CA SER A 407 38.13 -15.53 2.76
C SER A 407 38.66 -16.23 1.52
N TYR A 408 38.39 -15.74 0.31
CA TYR A 408 38.70 -16.44 -0.92
C TYR A 408 39.47 -15.57 -1.93
N SER A 409 38.78 -14.99 -2.91
CA SER A 409 39.36 -14.17 -3.95
C SER A 409 38.37 -13.13 -4.49
N VAL A 410 38.91 -12.07 -5.06
CA VAL A 410 38.13 -10.91 -5.52
C VAL A 410 37.21 -11.28 -6.70
N ASP A 411 37.63 -12.20 -7.58
CA ASP A 411 36.85 -12.65 -8.75
C ASP A 411 35.58 -13.40 -8.35
N LEU A 412 35.59 -14.22 -7.30
CA LEU A 412 34.44 -14.94 -6.84
C LEU A 412 33.37 -14.01 -6.24
N ALA A 413 33.75 -12.92 -5.60
CA ALA A 413 32.82 -11.91 -5.11
C ALA A 413 32.01 -11.24 -6.22
N GLY A 414 32.53 -11.20 -7.46
CA GLY A 414 31.83 -10.66 -8.62
C GLY A 414 30.48 -11.34 -8.90
N VAL A 415 30.38 -12.65 -8.65
CA VAL A 415 29.14 -13.42 -8.83
C VAL A 415 28.06 -12.99 -7.83
N ASP A 416 28.45 -12.82 -6.57
CA ASP A 416 27.53 -12.40 -5.51
C ASP A 416 27.05 -10.95 -5.73
N LEU A 417 27.95 -10.06 -6.14
CA LEU A 417 27.60 -8.68 -6.50
C LEU A 417 26.66 -8.62 -7.70
N GLN A 418 26.80 -9.50 -8.69
CA GLN A 418 25.85 -9.59 -9.80
C GLN A 418 24.45 -10.04 -9.35
N GLN A 419 24.37 -11.00 -8.42
CA GLN A 419 23.09 -11.40 -7.83
C GLN A 419 22.42 -10.23 -7.09
N ALA A 420 23.19 -9.43 -6.34
CA ALA A 420 22.67 -8.24 -5.68
C ALA A 420 22.14 -7.23 -6.70
N GLN A 421 22.84 -7.02 -7.82
CA GLN A 421 22.41 -6.13 -8.89
C GLN A 421 21.09 -6.57 -9.53
N MET A 422 20.97 -7.86 -9.87
CA MET A 422 19.73 -8.43 -10.44
C MET A 422 18.53 -8.23 -9.48
N ALA A 423 18.77 -8.43 -8.17
CA ALA A 423 17.73 -8.22 -7.17
C ALA A 423 17.29 -6.75 -7.07
N LEU A 424 18.19 -5.79 -7.19
CA LEU A 424 17.86 -4.37 -7.20
C LEU A 424 17.15 -3.96 -8.50
N ALA A 425 17.58 -4.47 -9.67
CA ALA A 425 16.99 -4.20 -10.98
C ALA A 425 15.52 -4.68 -11.05
N GLU A 426 15.18 -5.75 -10.36
CA GLU A 426 13.79 -6.24 -10.26
C GLU A 426 12.85 -5.21 -9.62
N ILE A 427 13.33 -4.36 -8.69
CA ILE A 427 12.50 -3.35 -8.01
C ILE A 427 12.03 -2.28 -9.00
N THR A 428 12.93 -1.76 -9.82
CA THR A 428 12.65 -0.71 -10.82
C THR A 428 12.04 -1.25 -12.09
N GLY A 429 12.22 -2.55 -12.35
CA GLY A 429 11.72 -3.21 -13.55
C GLY A 429 12.67 -3.10 -14.75
N ASP A 430 13.96 -2.80 -14.52
CA ASP A 430 14.96 -2.72 -15.58
C ASP A 430 15.29 -4.12 -16.13
N GLU A 431 15.18 -5.18 -15.28
CA GLU A 431 15.28 -6.59 -15.66
C GLU A 431 14.12 -7.36 -15.02
N VAL A 432 13.03 -7.59 -15.76
CA VAL A 432 11.82 -8.22 -15.22
C VAL A 432 11.28 -9.29 -16.15
N GLU A 433 10.95 -10.43 -15.60
CA GLU A 433 10.23 -11.48 -16.32
C GLU A 433 8.80 -11.05 -16.65
N GLU A 434 8.28 -11.40 -17.83
CA GLU A 434 6.92 -11.08 -18.26
C GLU A 434 5.85 -11.57 -17.28
N LYS A 435 6.10 -12.71 -16.63
CA LYS A 435 5.23 -13.28 -15.59
C LYS A 435 5.03 -12.34 -14.40
N LEU A 436 6.09 -11.64 -13.95
CA LEU A 436 5.97 -10.67 -12.87
C LEU A 436 5.17 -9.44 -13.30
N LEU A 437 5.36 -8.97 -14.54
CA LEU A 437 4.54 -7.88 -15.08
C LEU A 437 3.05 -8.26 -15.10
N ASP A 438 2.73 -9.47 -15.54
CA ASP A 438 1.35 -9.97 -15.55
C ASP A 438 0.76 -10.06 -14.14
N GLU A 439 1.55 -10.46 -13.14
CA GLU A 439 1.11 -10.50 -11.75
C GLU A 439 0.86 -9.08 -11.19
N VAL A 440 1.78 -8.15 -11.43
CA VAL A 440 1.65 -6.76 -10.95
C VAL A 440 0.45 -6.09 -11.60
N PHE A 441 0.35 -6.10 -12.94
CA PHE A 441 -0.71 -5.40 -13.65
C PHE A 441 -2.06 -6.10 -13.57
N GLY A 442 -2.09 -7.43 -13.39
CA GLY A 442 -3.33 -8.19 -13.18
C GLY A 442 -4.13 -7.80 -11.93
N ARG A 443 -3.50 -7.15 -10.96
CA ARG A 443 -4.15 -6.62 -9.74
C ARG A 443 -4.83 -5.27 -9.93
N PHE A 444 -4.61 -4.61 -11.08
CA PHE A 444 -5.18 -3.30 -11.37
C PHE A 444 -6.65 -3.39 -11.81
N CYS A 445 -7.37 -2.29 -11.63
CA CYS A 445 -8.70 -2.14 -12.21
C CYS A 445 -8.62 -1.98 -13.73
N VAL A 446 -9.66 -2.43 -14.45
CA VAL A 446 -9.84 -2.13 -15.88
C VAL A 446 -10.00 -0.62 -16.05
N GLY A 447 -9.30 -0.02 -17.02
CA GLY A 447 -9.32 1.43 -17.26
C GLY A 447 -8.16 2.21 -16.62
N LYS A 448 -7.26 1.50 -15.91
CA LYS A 448 -5.99 2.04 -15.35
C LYS A 448 -4.76 1.43 -15.99
#